data_22f33edb63c50715f44bd7f08be9637a
#
_entry.id   22f33edb63c50715f44bd7f08be9637a
#
_cell.length_a   1.000
_cell.length_b   1.000
_cell.length_c   1.000
_cell.angle_alpha   90.00
_cell.angle_beta   90.00
_cell.angle_gamma   90.00
#
_symmetry.space_group_name_H-M   'P 1'
#
loop_
_entity.id
_entity.type
_entity.pdbx_description
1 polymer ?
#
loop_
_entity_poly.entity_id
_entity_poly.type
_entity_poly.pdbx_seq_one_letter_code
_entity_poly.pdbx_strand_id
1 'polypeptide(L)'
;IAVALNHLYPQLVFPLAALLVVLYSVPMILGSVQHWLDKLNGVLLPIYLGGLLVAVGLSISRYGYQPQWLDFGPATPSAFGWWDCFVAYMGVWVLMLFTFDYARFGKPEDQTYHGRWNFGMPFYAVTFLLNGAAGIYLVSSIPHEGALNEVSVVMAILQLMGLWGLLFVWVSQTRINTANF
;
A
#
# COMPACT_ATOMS: atom_id res chain seq x y z
N ILE A 1 -7.05 -4.66 7.07
CA ILE A 1 -8.25 -3.97 7.63
C ILE A 1 -8.76 -4.72 8.86
N ALA A 2 -9.05 -6.03 8.82
CA ALA A 2 -9.59 -6.78 9.97
C ALA A 2 -8.66 -6.69 11.21
N VAL A 3 -7.34 -6.82 11.03
CA VAL A 3 -6.35 -6.64 12.09
C VAL A 3 -6.43 -5.23 12.69
N ALA A 4 -6.54 -4.21 11.84
CA ALA A 4 -6.65 -2.81 12.28
C ALA A 4 -7.94 -2.56 13.08
N LEU A 5 -9.07 -3.12 12.64
CA LEU A 5 -10.34 -3.05 13.36
C LEU A 5 -10.27 -3.73 14.72
N ASN A 6 -9.74 -4.96 14.77
CA ASN A 6 -9.60 -5.69 16.04
C ASN A 6 -8.66 -4.98 17.02
N HIS A 7 -7.58 -4.36 16.52
CA HIS A 7 -6.66 -3.60 17.36
C HIS A 7 -7.30 -2.35 17.98
N LEU A 8 -8.03 -1.56 17.19
CA LEU A 8 -8.70 -0.34 17.67
C LEU A 8 -9.94 -0.64 18.52
N TYR A 9 -10.60 -1.74 18.24
CA TYR A 9 -11.81 -2.19 18.92
C TYR A 9 -11.63 -3.64 19.41
N PRO A 10 -10.97 -3.87 20.56
CA PRO A 10 -10.67 -5.23 21.04
C PRO A 10 -11.93 -6.07 21.33
N GLN A 11 -13.08 -5.43 21.54
CA GLN A 11 -14.38 -6.10 21.71
C GLN A 11 -14.85 -6.75 20.40
N LEU A 12 -14.38 -6.27 19.24
CA LEU A 12 -14.67 -6.83 17.93
C LEU A 12 -13.68 -7.98 17.66
N VAL A 13 -14.06 -9.19 18.02
CA VAL A 13 -13.22 -10.37 17.80
C VAL A 13 -12.83 -10.51 16.33
N PHE A 14 -11.60 -10.98 16.09
CA PHE A 14 -11.01 -11.02 14.74
C PHE A 14 -11.91 -11.69 13.67
N PRO A 15 -12.60 -12.83 13.92
CA PRO A 15 -13.50 -13.40 12.91
C PRO A 15 -14.64 -12.47 12.51
N LEU A 16 -15.18 -11.70 13.45
CA LEU A 16 -16.24 -10.75 13.15
C LEU A 16 -15.71 -9.54 12.36
N ALA A 17 -14.52 -9.04 12.72
CA ALA A 17 -13.84 -8.02 11.95
C ALA A 17 -13.55 -8.48 10.50
N ALA A 18 -13.10 -9.73 10.33
CA ALA A 18 -12.88 -10.32 9.02
C ALA A 18 -14.18 -10.46 8.23
N LEU A 19 -15.27 -10.91 8.87
CA LEU A 19 -16.58 -11.00 8.24
C LEU A 19 -17.08 -9.63 7.74
N LEU A 20 -16.92 -8.58 8.52
CA LEU A 20 -17.28 -7.21 8.10
C LEU A 20 -16.49 -6.77 6.86
N VAL A 21 -15.19 -7.10 6.81
CA VAL A 21 -14.36 -6.82 5.64
C VAL A 21 -14.87 -7.56 4.40
N VAL A 22 -15.22 -8.84 4.54
CA VAL A 22 -15.79 -9.64 3.44
C VAL A 22 -17.11 -9.06 2.98
N LEU A 23 -18.01 -8.72 3.91
CA LEU A 23 -19.34 -8.20 3.60
C LEU A 23 -19.30 -6.89 2.81
N TYR A 24 -18.32 -6.02 3.03
CA TYR A 24 -18.20 -4.81 2.22
C TYR A 24 -17.41 -5.04 0.92
N SER A 25 -16.42 -5.94 0.92
CA SER A 25 -15.55 -6.15 -0.24
C SER A 25 -16.24 -6.93 -1.35
N VAL A 26 -17.02 -7.96 -0.99
CA VAL A 26 -17.70 -8.81 -1.98
C VAL A 26 -18.68 -8.04 -2.89
N PRO A 27 -19.56 -7.17 -2.37
CA PRO A 27 -20.42 -6.36 -3.23
C PRO A 27 -19.66 -5.40 -4.15
N MET A 28 -18.51 -4.90 -3.71
CA MET A 28 -17.67 -4.03 -4.53
C MET A 28 -17.04 -4.78 -5.72
N ILE A 29 -16.73 -6.07 -5.54
CA ILE A 29 -16.18 -6.93 -6.59
C ILE A 29 -17.27 -7.38 -7.57
N LEU A 30 -18.48 -7.69 -7.08
CA LEU A 30 -19.59 -8.17 -7.89
C LEU A 30 -20.24 -7.07 -8.76
N GLY A 31 -20.01 -5.81 -8.44
CA GLY A 31 -20.45 -4.69 -9.29
C GLY A 31 -19.72 -4.66 -10.63
N SER A 32 -20.21 -3.84 -11.56
CA SER A 32 -19.54 -3.60 -12.85
C SER A 32 -18.17 -2.96 -12.60
N VAL A 33 -17.19 -3.81 -12.38
CA VAL A 33 -15.87 -3.53 -11.80
C VAL A 33 -15.13 -2.44 -12.56
N GLN A 34 -15.19 -2.46 -13.91
CA GLN A 34 -14.37 -1.59 -14.75
C GLN A 34 -14.77 -0.11 -14.70
N HIS A 35 -16.06 0.18 -14.69
CA HIS A 35 -16.54 1.56 -14.69
C HIS A 35 -16.43 2.23 -13.32
N TRP A 36 -16.57 1.43 -12.25
CA TRP A 36 -16.42 1.88 -10.88
C TRP A 36 -14.97 1.98 -10.43
N LEU A 37 -14.11 1.06 -10.89
CA LEU A 37 -12.70 1.01 -10.52
C LEU A 37 -11.94 2.26 -10.95
N ASP A 38 -12.13 2.72 -12.18
CA ASP A 38 -11.45 3.92 -12.66
C ASP A 38 -11.84 5.15 -11.84
N LYS A 39 -13.13 5.32 -11.57
CA LYS A 39 -13.63 6.45 -10.76
C LYS A 39 -13.17 6.33 -9.31
N LEU A 40 -13.28 5.13 -8.73
CA LEU A 40 -12.87 4.88 -7.35
C LEU A 40 -11.36 5.08 -7.19
N ASN A 41 -10.53 4.50 -8.06
CA ASN A 41 -9.09 4.68 -8.03
C ASN A 41 -8.68 6.13 -8.29
N GLY A 42 -9.38 6.86 -9.14
CA GLY A 42 -9.16 8.28 -9.36
C GLY A 42 -9.32 9.11 -8.08
N VAL A 43 -10.22 8.72 -7.19
CA VAL A 43 -10.42 9.37 -5.88
C VAL A 43 -9.49 8.79 -4.81
N LEU A 44 -9.38 7.47 -4.74
CA LEU A 44 -8.61 6.82 -3.68
C LEU A 44 -7.10 7.02 -3.81
N LEU A 45 -6.57 7.16 -5.04
CA LEU A 45 -5.14 7.37 -5.26
C LEU A 45 -4.63 8.69 -4.66
N PRO A 46 -5.22 9.85 -4.94
CA PRO A 46 -4.82 11.10 -4.28
C PRO A 46 -4.94 11.05 -2.76
N ILE A 47 -6.01 10.44 -2.22
CA ILE A 47 -6.20 10.27 -0.78
C ILE A 47 -5.10 9.39 -0.20
N TYR A 48 -4.76 8.30 -0.87
CA TYR A 48 -3.67 7.42 -0.46
C TYR A 48 -2.31 8.13 -0.46
N LEU A 49 -1.96 8.81 -1.55
CA LEU A 49 -0.68 9.55 -1.63
C LEU A 49 -0.62 10.69 -0.60
N GLY A 50 -1.70 11.43 -0.44
CA GLY A 50 -1.82 12.44 0.61
C GLY A 50 -1.66 11.86 2.02
N GLY A 51 -2.34 10.74 2.30
CA GLY A 51 -2.22 10.00 3.56
C GLY A 51 -0.80 9.50 3.82
N LEU A 52 -0.11 9.01 2.79
CA LEU A 52 1.29 8.58 2.89
C LEU A 52 2.21 9.74 3.26
N LEU A 53 2.06 10.89 2.60
CA LEU A 53 2.84 12.10 2.90
C LEU A 53 2.55 12.59 4.34
N VAL A 54 1.29 12.58 4.76
CA VAL A 54 0.90 12.92 6.13
C VAL A 54 1.52 11.95 7.13
N ALA A 55 1.52 10.64 6.86
CA ALA A 55 2.11 9.64 7.74
C ALA A 55 3.64 9.87 7.89
N VAL A 56 4.35 10.11 6.78
CA VAL A 56 5.79 10.44 6.82
C VAL A 56 6.01 11.75 7.60
N GLY A 57 5.25 12.80 7.33
CA GLY A 57 5.34 14.07 8.03
C GLY A 57 5.09 13.95 9.53
N LEU A 58 4.07 13.20 9.94
CA LEU A 58 3.77 12.91 11.34
C LEU A 58 4.87 12.09 12.01
N SER A 59 5.44 11.09 11.30
CA SER A 59 6.56 10.32 11.82
C SER A 59 7.76 11.21 12.10
N ILE A 60 8.14 12.10 11.16
CA ILE A 60 9.22 13.06 11.34
C ILE A 60 8.92 14.04 12.50
N SER A 61 7.69 14.53 12.57
CA SER A 61 7.28 15.46 13.63
C SER A 61 7.31 14.83 15.02
N ARG A 62 6.93 13.55 15.12
CA ARG A 62 6.79 12.86 16.43
C ARG A 62 8.08 12.23 16.92
N TYR A 63 8.87 11.66 16.01
CA TYR A 63 10.07 10.88 16.34
C TYR A 63 11.38 11.55 15.86
N GLY A 64 11.27 12.69 15.18
CA GLY A 64 12.40 13.30 14.48
C GLY A 64 12.74 12.58 13.18
N TYR A 65 13.60 13.20 12.36
CA TYR A 65 14.13 12.51 11.18
C TYR A 65 15.10 11.42 11.60
N GLN A 66 14.81 10.21 11.16
CA GLN A 66 15.58 9.00 11.48
C GLN A 66 16.37 8.56 10.24
N PRO A 67 17.70 8.80 10.18
CA PRO A 67 18.51 8.43 9.02
C PRO A 67 18.72 6.92 8.87
N GLN A 68 18.42 6.13 9.89
CA GLN A 68 18.61 4.67 9.92
C GLN A 68 17.86 3.93 8.82
N TRP A 69 16.84 4.55 8.20
CA TRP A 69 16.13 3.94 7.09
C TRP A 69 17.02 3.69 5.86
N LEU A 70 18.14 4.40 5.72
CA LEU A 70 19.12 4.22 4.64
C LEU A 70 19.96 2.96 4.86
N ASP A 71 20.17 2.57 6.12
CA ASP A 71 20.95 1.39 6.52
C ASP A 71 20.03 0.25 7.01
N PHE A 72 18.73 0.38 6.76
CA PHE A 72 17.75 -0.59 7.24
C PHE A 72 17.88 -1.91 6.48
N GLY A 73 18.29 -2.93 7.19
CA GLY A 73 18.53 -4.26 6.63
C GLY A 73 18.69 -5.32 7.71
N PRO A 74 18.91 -6.57 7.31
CA PRO A 74 19.16 -7.66 8.26
C PRO A 74 20.47 -7.43 9.03
N ALA A 75 20.48 -7.79 10.31
CA ALA A 75 21.65 -7.66 11.18
C ALA A 75 22.89 -8.45 10.64
N THR A 76 22.64 -9.54 9.93
CA THR A 76 23.66 -10.33 9.23
C THR A 76 23.30 -10.36 7.74
N PRO A 77 23.89 -9.47 6.91
CA PRO A 77 23.64 -9.48 5.49
C PRO A 77 24.07 -10.82 4.86
N SER A 78 23.17 -11.44 4.13
CA SER A 78 23.49 -12.60 3.29
C SER A 78 24.39 -12.16 2.12
N ALA A 79 25.36 -12.99 1.74
CA ALA A 79 26.16 -12.77 0.55
C ALA A 79 25.30 -12.66 -0.73
N PHE A 80 24.11 -13.25 -0.72
CA PHE A 80 23.13 -13.23 -1.80
C PHE A 80 21.90 -12.35 -1.48
N GLY A 81 21.95 -11.48 -0.47
CA GLY A 81 20.82 -10.64 -0.08
C GLY A 81 20.28 -9.77 -1.22
N TRP A 82 21.14 -9.31 -2.11
CA TRP A 82 20.74 -8.60 -3.32
C TRP A 82 19.88 -9.46 -4.26
N TRP A 83 20.20 -10.76 -4.36
CA TRP A 83 19.42 -11.72 -5.17
C TRP A 83 18.06 -11.99 -4.54
N ASP A 84 18.01 -12.15 -3.23
CA ASP A 84 16.76 -12.35 -2.49
C ASP A 84 15.84 -11.13 -2.65
N CYS A 85 16.40 -9.92 -2.55
CA CYS A 85 15.65 -8.69 -2.84
C CYS A 85 15.17 -8.63 -4.29
N PHE A 86 16.02 -9.00 -5.24
CA PHE A 86 15.65 -9.04 -6.66
C PHE A 86 14.51 -10.02 -6.90
N VAL A 87 14.58 -11.23 -6.35
CA VAL A 87 13.53 -12.26 -6.49
C VAL A 87 12.22 -11.79 -5.85
N ALA A 88 12.27 -11.21 -4.65
CA ALA A 88 11.10 -10.65 -3.99
C ALA A 88 10.45 -9.53 -4.83
N TYR A 89 11.26 -8.63 -5.37
CA TYR A 89 10.80 -7.56 -6.26
C TYR A 89 10.20 -8.11 -7.56
N MET A 90 10.80 -9.13 -8.14
CA MET A 90 10.29 -9.78 -9.36
C MET A 90 8.95 -10.47 -9.10
N GLY A 91 8.72 -11.01 -7.91
CA GLY A 91 7.42 -11.55 -7.51
C GLY A 91 6.29 -10.51 -7.56
N VAL A 92 6.58 -9.28 -7.14
CA VAL A 92 5.65 -8.15 -7.27
C VAL A 92 5.60 -7.61 -8.70
N TRP A 93 6.74 -7.61 -9.39
CA TRP A 93 6.86 -7.12 -10.77
C TRP A 93 6.04 -7.93 -11.77
N VAL A 94 5.82 -9.21 -11.51
CA VAL A 94 4.91 -10.04 -12.33
C VAL A 94 3.51 -9.44 -12.44
N LEU A 95 3.03 -8.73 -11.41
CA LEU A 95 1.77 -8.02 -11.45
C LEU A 95 1.73 -6.92 -12.52
N MET A 96 2.87 -6.42 -12.96
CA MET A 96 2.94 -5.46 -14.07
C MET A 96 2.58 -6.06 -15.42
N LEU A 97 2.70 -7.37 -15.59
CA LEU A 97 2.25 -8.06 -16.81
C LEU A 97 0.73 -7.90 -16.99
N PHE A 98 -0.03 -7.76 -15.91
CA PHE A 98 -1.46 -7.45 -15.95
C PHE A 98 -1.76 -6.02 -16.39
N THR A 99 -0.75 -5.15 -16.52
CA THR A 99 -0.92 -3.79 -17.05
C THR A 99 -1.52 -3.82 -18.45
N PHE A 100 -1.20 -4.82 -19.27
CA PHE A 100 -1.79 -4.99 -20.60
C PHE A 100 -3.30 -5.28 -20.53
N ASP A 101 -3.75 -5.99 -19.51
CA ASP A 101 -5.17 -6.27 -19.31
C ASP A 101 -5.96 -5.01 -18.99
N TYR A 102 -5.36 -4.05 -18.28
CA TYR A 102 -5.98 -2.76 -18.02
C TYR A 102 -5.86 -1.82 -19.21
N ALA A 103 -4.74 -1.83 -19.92
CA ALA A 103 -4.49 -0.96 -21.06
C ALA A 103 -5.49 -1.19 -22.21
N ARG A 104 -5.99 -2.41 -22.39
CA ARG A 104 -6.99 -2.75 -23.42
C ARG A 104 -8.33 -2.02 -23.27
N PHE A 105 -8.63 -1.52 -22.06
CA PHE A 105 -9.87 -0.76 -21.79
C PHE A 105 -9.68 0.74 -21.99
N GLY A 106 -8.44 1.20 -22.22
CA GLY A 106 -8.13 2.59 -22.52
C GLY A 106 -8.68 2.99 -23.91
N LYS A 107 -9.06 4.26 -24.03
CA LYS A 107 -9.46 4.80 -25.34
C LYS A 107 -8.24 4.92 -26.25
N PRO A 108 -8.35 4.57 -27.54
CA PRO A 108 -7.23 4.71 -28.49
C PRO A 108 -6.68 6.14 -28.57
N GLU A 109 -7.55 7.15 -28.37
CA GLU A 109 -7.21 8.57 -28.41
C GLU A 109 -6.23 8.96 -27.30
N ASP A 110 -6.31 8.28 -26.14
CA ASP A 110 -5.49 8.55 -24.97
C ASP A 110 -4.21 7.69 -24.93
N GLN A 111 -3.93 6.91 -25.96
CA GLN A 111 -2.81 5.96 -25.99
C GLN A 111 -1.46 6.63 -25.68
N THR A 112 -1.18 7.78 -26.27
CA THR A 112 0.08 8.50 -26.06
C THR A 112 0.19 9.02 -24.62
N TYR A 113 -0.90 9.52 -24.06
CA TYR A 113 -0.96 9.98 -22.68
C TYR A 113 -0.74 8.82 -21.71
N HIS A 114 -1.48 7.72 -21.88
CA HIS A 114 -1.36 6.55 -21.03
C HIS A 114 0.02 5.90 -21.12
N GLY A 115 0.59 5.79 -22.32
CA GLY A 115 1.94 5.25 -22.51
C GLY A 115 3.03 6.08 -21.84
N ARG A 116 2.83 7.40 -21.77
CA ARG A 116 3.82 8.30 -21.15
C ARG A 116 3.67 8.42 -19.63
N TRP A 117 2.45 8.54 -19.14
CA TRP A 117 2.17 8.90 -17.75
C TRP A 117 1.70 7.74 -16.89
N ASN A 118 0.70 6.98 -17.35
CA ASN A 118 0.07 5.94 -16.56
C ASN A 118 0.83 4.61 -16.60
N PHE A 119 1.51 4.30 -17.72
CA PHE A 119 2.29 3.07 -17.89
C PHE A 119 3.77 3.36 -18.17
N GLY A 120 4.19 4.62 -18.06
CA GLY A 120 5.57 5.04 -18.28
C GLY A 120 6.37 5.18 -16.97
N MET A 121 7.61 5.64 -17.10
CA MET A 121 8.53 5.84 -15.98
C MET A 121 7.97 6.69 -14.82
N PRO A 122 7.20 7.77 -15.04
CA PRO A 122 6.64 8.53 -13.92
C PRO A 122 5.72 7.71 -13.01
N PHE A 123 4.90 6.84 -13.59
CA PHE A 123 4.05 5.93 -12.80
C PHE A 123 4.88 4.99 -11.94
N TYR A 124 5.93 4.38 -12.52
CA TYR A 124 6.79 3.46 -11.79
C TYR A 124 7.61 4.14 -10.72
N ALA A 125 8.12 5.34 -11.00
CA ALA A 125 8.83 6.13 -10.00
C ALA A 125 7.95 6.45 -8.78
N VAL A 126 6.72 6.88 -9.00
CA VAL A 126 5.78 7.17 -7.90
C VAL A 126 5.35 5.89 -7.19
N THR A 127 4.99 4.86 -7.93
CA THR A 127 4.39 3.65 -7.35
C THR A 127 5.43 2.79 -6.63
N PHE A 128 6.63 2.64 -7.15
CA PHE A 128 7.63 1.75 -6.57
C PHE A 128 8.69 2.48 -5.76
N LEU A 129 9.30 3.54 -6.29
CA LEU A 129 10.38 4.21 -5.57
C LEU A 129 9.84 5.04 -4.40
N LEU A 130 8.85 5.86 -4.63
CA LEU A 130 8.32 6.75 -3.58
C LEU A 130 7.59 5.95 -2.50
N ASN A 131 6.72 5.01 -2.89
CA ASN A 131 6.02 4.17 -1.92
C ASN A 131 6.96 3.23 -1.18
N GLY A 132 7.93 2.64 -1.88
CA GLY A 132 8.94 1.78 -1.26
C GLY A 132 9.79 2.55 -0.26
N ALA A 133 10.33 3.70 -0.64
CA ALA A 133 11.11 4.56 0.24
C ALA A 133 10.30 5.04 1.46
N ALA A 134 9.06 5.49 1.24
CA ALA A 134 8.18 5.91 2.33
C ALA A 134 7.82 4.74 3.27
N GLY A 135 7.59 3.55 2.72
CA GLY A 135 7.32 2.34 3.52
C GLY A 135 8.51 1.96 4.39
N ILE A 136 9.72 1.90 3.83
CA ILE A 136 10.96 1.62 4.57
C ILE A 136 11.16 2.68 5.65
N TYR A 137 11.00 3.96 5.31
CA TYR A 137 11.13 5.05 6.26
C TYR A 137 10.17 4.91 7.45
N LEU A 138 8.89 4.68 7.18
CA LEU A 138 7.87 4.53 8.23
C LEU A 138 8.15 3.35 9.15
N VAL A 139 8.50 2.19 8.57
CA VAL A 139 8.77 0.99 9.36
C VAL A 139 10.05 1.13 10.20
N SER A 140 11.09 1.75 9.66
CA SER A 140 12.35 1.97 10.41
C SER A 140 12.25 3.07 11.47
N SER A 141 11.33 4.03 11.29
CA SER A 141 11.24 5.23 12.15
C SER A 141 10.22 5.08 13.27
N ILE A 142 9.20 4.24 13.11
CA ILE A 142 8.16 4.04 14.12
C ILE A 142 8.56 2.88 15.04
N PRO A 143 8.60 3.09 16.36
CA PRO A 143 8.90 2.00 17.32
C PRO A 143 7.93 0.83 17.14
N HIS A 144 8.45 -0.36 17.04
CA HIS A 144 7.68 -1.60 16.94
C HIS A 144 8.33 -2.72 17.75
N GLU A 145 7.51 -3.64 18.22
CA GLU A 145 7.98 -4.82 18.95
C GLU A 145 7.96 -6.04 18.01
N GLY A 146 8.99 -6.87 18.12
CA GLY A 146 9.10 -8.13 17.40
C GLY A 146 9.59 -8.03 15.95
N ALA A 147 9.49 -9.13 15.23
CA ALA A 147 9.93 -9.23 13.84
C ALA A 147 9.01 -8.45 12.92
N LEU A 148 9.60 -7.79 11.93
CA LEU A 148 8.86 -7.07 10.89
C LEU A 148 8.09 -8.05 10.01
N ASN A 149 6.80 -7.78 9.87
CA ASN A 149 5.89 -8.50 8.98
C ASN A 149 4.82 -7.54 8.44
N GLU A 150 3.92 -8.03 7.61
CA GLU A 150 2.84 -7.22 7.04
C GLU A 150 1.95 -6.56 8.09
N VAL A 151 1.76 -7.20 9.24
CA VAL A 151 0.97 -6.67 10.36
C VAL A 151 1.69 -5.51 11.02
N SER A 152 3.03 -5.54 11.11
CA SER A 152 3.83 -4.48 11.75
C SER A 152 3.63 -3.12 11.09
N VAL A 153 3.53 -3.08 9.76
CA VAL A 153 3.28 -1.83 9.00
C VAL A 153 1.90 -1.25 9.36
N VAL A 154 0.88 -2.10 9.41
CA VAL A 154 -0.48 -1.67 9.80
C VAL A 154 -0.50 -1.14 11.22
N MET A 155 0.16 -1.83 12.15
CA MET A 155 0.24 -1.43 13.55
C MET A 155 1.00 -0.10 13.73
N ALA A 156 2.10 0.08 13.01
CA ALA A 156 2.86 1.33 13.01
C ALA A 156 2.01 2.51 12.53
N ILE A 157 1.24 2.35 11.45
CA ILE A 157 0.32 3.38 10.95
C ILE A 157 -0.79 3.70 11.97
N LEU A 158 -1.37 2.68 12.62
CA LEU A 158 -2.40 2.89 13.64
C LEU A 158 -1.84 3.60 14.87
N GLN A 159 -0.64 3.23 15.31
CA GLN A 159 0.05 3.88 16.43
C GLN A 159 0.35 5.35 16.13
N LEU A 160 0.71 5.65 14.90
CA LEU A 160 1.03 7.01 14.46
C LEU A 160 -0.20 7.89 14.30
N MET A 161 -1.26 7.38 13.68
CA MET A 161 -2.41 8.14 13.19
C MET A 161 -3.75 7.79 13.87
N GLY A 162 -3.79 6.75 14.71
CA GLY A 162 -5.02 6.29 15.37
C GLY A 162 -6.14 5.95 14.37
N LEU A 163 -7.32 6.54 14.55
CA LEU A 163 -8.49 6.30 13.69
C LEU A 163 -8.24 6.74 12.23
N TRP A 164 -7.46 7.81 12.01
CA TRP A 164 -7.05 8.22 10.67
C TRP A 164 -6.15 7.19 10.00
N GLY A 165 -5.34 6.47 10.79
CA GLY A 165 -4.57 5.32 10.31
C GLY A 165 -5.46 4.18 9.83
N LEU A 166 -6.58 3.90 10.51
CA LEU A 166 -7.57 2.93 10.04
C LEU A 166 -8.16 3.35 8.68
N LEU A 167 -8.54 4.61 8.54
CA LEU A 167 -9.04 5.14 7.25
C LEU A 167 -7.98 5.00 6.14
N PHE A 168 -6.73 5.33 6.44
CA PHE A 168 -5.63 5.18 5.49
C PHE A 168 -5.40 3.72 5.07
N VAL A 169 -5.38 2.79 6.03
CA VAL A 169 -5.27 1.35 5.76
C VAL A 169 -6.48 0.86 4.96
N TRP A 170 -7.67 1.32 5.28
CA TRP A 170 -8.88 0.96 4.54
C TRP A 170 -8.82 1.43 3.08
N VAL A 171 -8.44 2.67 2.83
CA VAL A 171 -8.30 3.25 1.48
C VAL A 171 -7.26 2.46 0.67
N SER A 172 -6.07 2.22 1.26
CA SER A 172 -4.98 1.53 0.57
C SER A 172 -5.34 0.08 0.22
N GLN A 173 -5.92 -0.65 1.16
CA GLN A 173 -6.30 -2.06 0.96
C GLN A 173 -7.50 -2.21 0.04
N THR A 174 -8.49 -1.33 0.14
CA THR A 174 -9.63 -1.34 -0.78
C THR A 174 -9.16 -1.14 -2.21
N ARG A 175 -8.24 -0.19 -2.42
CA ARG A 175 -7.67 0.08 -3.74
C ARG A 175 -6.93 -1.14 -4.31
N ILE A 176 -6.10 -1.80 -3.51
CA ILE A 176 -5.37 -3.00 -3.94
C ILE A 176 -6.34 -4.15 -4.25
N ASN A 177 -7.27 -4.42 -3.33
CA ASN A 177 -8.19 -5.53 -3.47
C ASN A 177 -9.12 -5.35 -4.68
N THR A 178 -9.61 -4.15 -4.93
CA THR A 178 -10.48 -3.88 -6.09
C THR A 178 -9.73 -3.89 -7.42
N ALA A 179 -8.42 -3.67 -7.42
CA ALA A 179 -7.61 -3.72 -8.64
C ALA A 179 -7.18 -5.15 -9.03
N ASN A 180 -7.20 -6.09 -8.08
CA ASN A 180 -6.69 -7.46 -8.29
C ASN A 180 -7.81 -8.49 -8.60
N PHE A 181 -9.07 -8.09 -8.62
CA PHE A 181 -10.22 -8.93 -8.94
C PHE A 181 -11.01 -8.38 -10.12
#